data_00afc4a5b72528c068d1ed092e1831af
#
_entry.id   00afc4a5b72528c068d1ed092e1831af
#
_cell.length_a   1.000
_cell.length_b   1.000
_cell.length_c   1.000
_cell.angle_alpha   90.00
_cell.angle_beta   90.00
_cell.angle_gamma   90.00
#
_symmetry.space_group_name_H-M   'P 1'
#
loop_
_entity.id
_entity.type
_entity.pdbx_description
1 polymer ?
#
loop_
_entity_poly.entity_id
_entity_poly.type
_entity_poly.pdbx_seq_one_letter_code
_entity_poly.pdbx_strand_id
1 'polypeptide(L)'
;MPRMAMRREGFRPPPPGGILASEPKGAPTMAFRCDLILRDATLVDGTGAPRRRGDVAVRGDRIAAIGDLSGMAADREVMAGGRVVAPGFIDAHSHDDQAVLCGPACMLCKTSQGVTTVVVGNCGISLSPVPMAERPPAPMDGICAPEWWIFDSFAAYAERLRASPSAVNTLALIGHMSLRIGAMGRDTGRPATDKEAERMRKQLAQALSEGAAGFSTGLFYPPSKAAPTEEVIAVAEALREHRGLYVTHMRDEADQVLDSIEETLRIGRAVGAPVIISHHKCAQPENHGRSAESLALIERHAAGYPVAFDVYPYTASSTSLAARPPRADVPVTVTYSVPHPEMAGRALEGIAAEWGVDLAEAARRLAPGGGVFHNMAEADVRRILAHPLSMVGSDGGPLAPHPHPRLWGTFPRVLGHYSRELGLFDLETAVHKMTGRTAAIFGIPDRGVLREGAFADLVLFDAATVRDRASFAEPRQVAEGILETWVNGQSVYTQSGGASETPAGRLLHREAPETV
;
A
#
# COMPACT_ATOMS: atom_id res chain seq x y z
N MET A 1 13.34 0.68 -70.24
CA MET A 1 12.83 1.79 -71.04
C MET A 1 11.46 1.39 -71.59
N PRO A 2 10.38 2.23 -71.54
CA PRO A 2 10.42 3.65 -71.88
C PRO A 2 9.90 4.58 -70.74
N ARG A 3 10.25 5.86 -70.85
CA ARG A 3 9.80 6.99 -70.04
C ARG A 3 8.35 7.37 -70.33
N MET A 4 7.57 7.67 -69.29
CA MET A 4 6.25 8.31 -69.43
C MET A 4 6.28 9.69 -68.79
N ALA A 5 5.94 10.70 -69.59
CA ALA A 5 6.04 12.12 -69.28
C ALA A 5 4.83 12.57 -68.42
N MET A 6 5.12 13.32 -67.36
CA MET A 6 4.08 14.03 -66.56
C MET A 6 3.68 15.32 -67.33
N ARG A 7 2.39 15.45 -67.61
CA ARG A 7 1.77 16.69 -68.03
C ARG A 7 1.50 17.58 -66.80
N ARG A 8 1.96 18.83 -66.86
CA ARG A 8 1.60 19.90 -65.93
C ARG A 8 0.22 20.45 -66.35
N GLU A 9 -0.78 20.37 -65.48
CA GLU A 9 -2.04 21.16 -65.61
C GLU A 9 -1.95 22.43 -64.78
N GLY A 10 -2.31 23.54 -65.41
CA GLY A 10 -2.18 24.89 -64.90
C GLY A 10 -3.25 25.28 -63.88
N PHE A 11 -2.80 25.97 -62.87
CA PHE A 11 -3.60 26.60 -61.83
C PHE A 11 -4.34 27.83 -62.39
N ARG A 12 -5.68 27.84 -62.32
CA ARG A 12 -6.50 29.04 -62.54
C ARG A 12 -6.99 29.56 -61.19
N PRO A 13 -6.85 30.86 -60.89
CA PRO A 13 -7.43 31.47 -59.70
C PRO A 13 -8.94 31.66 -59.83
N PRO A 14 -9.71 31.58 -58.72
CA PRO A 14 -11.15 31.86 -58.72
C PRO A 14 -11.43 33.36 -58.74
N PRO A 15 -12.64 33.76 -59.20
CA PRO A 15 -13.05 35.18 -59.36
C PRO A 15 -13.37 35.84 -58.01
N PRO A 16 -13.21 37.17 -57.90
CA PRO A 16 -13.57 37.94 -56.72
C PRO A 16 -15.07 38.28 -56.69
N GLY A 17 -15.69 38.15 -55.51
CA GLY A 17 -16.98 38.73 -55.21
C GLY A 17 -18.05 37.74 -54.74
N GLY A 18 -18.15 37.52 -53.46
CA GLY A 18 -19.25 36.83 -52.77
C GLY A 18 -19.43 37.42 -51.39
N ILE A 19 -20.55 38.04 -51.18
CA ILE A 19 -21.08 38.74 -50.03
C ILE A 19 -20.81 37.92 -48.74
N LEU A 20 -20.15 38.51 -47.73
CA LEU A 20 -20.02 38.01 -46.38
C LEU A 20 -21.42 37.82 -45.77
N ALA A 21 -21.91 36.60 -45.76
CA ALA A 21 -23.02 36.22 -44.89
C ALA A 21 -22.54 36.31 -43.43
N SER A 22 -23.19 37.16 -42.66
CA SER A 22 -23.00 37.29 -41.23
C SER A 22 -23.22 35.91 -40.56
N GLU A 23 -22.19 35.36 -39.90
CA GLU A 23 -22.37 34.22 -39.04
C GLU A 23 -23.46 34.48 -37.99
N PRO A 24 -24.35 33.52 -37.74
CA PRO A 24 -25.33 33.67 -36.68
C PRO A 24 -24.60 33.72 -35.32
N LYS A 25 -24.65 34.87 -34.66
CA LYS A 25 -24.29 35.03 -33.26
C LYS A 25 -25.20 34.12 -32.43
N GLY A 26 -24.61 33.12 -31.77
CA GLY A 26 -25.28 32.41 -30.68
C GLY A 26 -25.61 30.94 -30.94
N ALA A 27 -24.62 30.11 -31.31
CA ALA A 27 -24.64 28.73 -30.79
C ALA A 27 -24.24 28.80 -29.31
N PRO A 28 -25.04 28.28 -28.37
CA PRO A 28 -24.57 28.17 -27.02
C PRO A 28 -23.32 27.26 -27.05
N THR A 29 -22.17 27.81 -26.69
CA THR A 29 -21.00 27.02 -26.35
C THR A 29 -21.51 26.00 -25.34
N MET A 30 -21.56 24.72 -25.69
CA MET A 30 -21.90 23.67 -24.70
C MET A 30 -20.95 23.88 -23.55
N ALA A 31 -21.45 24.41 -22.44
CA ALA A 31 -20.67 24.60 -21.23
C ALA A 31 -20.03 23.26 -20.92
N PHE A 32 -18.71 23.25 -20.81
CA PHE A 32 -17.95 22.06 -20.54
C PHE A 32 -18.40 21.54 -19.17
N ARG A 33 -19.23 20.50 -19.16
CA ARG A 33 -19.85 19.94 -17.95
C ARG A 33 -18.99 18.80 -17.43
N CYS A 34 -18.70 18.85 -16.13
CA CYS A 34 -17.97 17.81 -15.39
C CYS A 34 -18.94 17.00 -14.53
N ASP A 35 -18.51 15.84 -14.06
CA ASP A 35 -19.32 15.01 -13.17
C ASP A 35 -19.29 15.56 -11.74
N LEU A 36 -18.10 16.04 -11.31
CA LEU A 36 -17.87 16.58 -9.98
C LEU A 36 -16.96 17.81 -10.04
N ILE A 37 -17.26 18.83 -9.25
CA ILE A 37 -16.32 19.91 -8.93
C ILE A 37 -16.21 20.06 -7.40
N LEU A 38 -14.98 20.04 -6.91
CA LEU A 38 -14.63 20.39 -5.54
C LEU A 38 -14.25 21.88 -5.52
N ARG A 39 -15.09 22.72 -4.87
CA ARG A 39 -14.98 24.17 -4.86
C ARG A 39 -14.27 24.69 -3.61
N ASP A 40 -13.55 25.81 -3.77
CA ASP A 40 -12.93 26.54 -2.65
C ASP A 40 -12.06 25.67 -1.76
N ALA A 41 -11.19 24.85 -2.36
CA ALA A 41 -10.33 23.93 -1.66
C ALA A 41 -8.93 24.52 -1.37
N THR A 42 -8.30 24.04 -0.31
CA THR A 42 -6.86 24.10 -0.14
C THR A 42 -6.27 22.86 -0.81
N LEU A 43 -5.53 23.04 -1.89
CA LEU A 43 -4.96 21.95 -2.69
C LEU A 43 -3.57 21.60 -2.16
N VAL A 44 -3.38 20.34 -1.73
CA VAL A 44 -2.08 19.72 -1.43
C VAL A 44 -1.86 18.65 -2.48
N ASP A 45 -0.98 18.92 -3.45
CA ASP A 45 -0.96 18.20 -4.72
C ASP A 45 -0.22 16.86 -4.71
N GLY A 46 0.35 16.46 -3.57
CA GLY A 46 1.07 15.18 -3.44
C GLY A 46 2.53 15.23 -3.89
N THR A 47 3.02 16.35 -4.43
CA THR A 47 4.42 16.50 -4.87
C THR A 47 5.37 16.95 -3.75
N GLY A 48 4.82 17.42 -2.63
CA GLY A 48 5.56 18.12 -1.58
C GLY A 48 5.68 19.64 -1.82
N ALA A 49 5.12 20.16 -2.90
CA ALA A 49 5.07 21.59 -3.17
C ALA A 49 4.10 22.31 -2.20
N PRO A 50 4.31 23.62 -1.93
CA PRO A 50 3.44 24.39 -1.06
C PRO A 50 1.97 24.35 -1.51
N ARG A 51 1.06 24.25 -0.54
CA ARG A 51 -0.39 24.26 -0.78
C ARG A 51 -0.85 25.55 -1.44
N ARG A 52 -1.92 25.46 -2.23
CA ARG A 52 -2.55 26.62 -2.91
C ARG A 52 -4.07 26.52 -2.87
N ARG A 53 -4.77 27.64 -3.11
CA ARG A 53 -6.23 27.66 -3.25
C ARG A 53 -6.61 27.29 -4.68
N GLY A 54 -7.76 26.66 -4.83
CA GLY A 54 -8.32 26.33 -6.14
C GLY A 54 -9.45 25.33 -6.07
N ASP A 55 -10.02 25.07 -7.24
CA ASP A 55 -11.05 24.06 -7.49
C ASP A 55 -10.43 22.85 -8.20
N VAL A 56 -11.09 21.69 -8.11
CA VAL A 56 -10.74 20.47 -8.85
C VAL A 56 -11.99 19.96 -9.55
N ALA A 57 -11.94 19.83 -10.88
CA ALA A 57 -13.00 19.24 -11.69
C ALA A 57 -12.65 17.81 -12.09
N VAL A 58 -13.63 16.93 -12.02
CA VAL A 58 -13.52 15.51 -12.39
C VAL A 58 -14.49 15.19 -13.52
N ARG A 59 -14.01 14.43 -14.51
CA ARG A 59 -14.83 13.83 -15.57
C ARG A 59 -14.46 12.37 -15.73
N GLY A 60 -15.44 11.48 -15.59
CA GLY A 60 -15.22 10.05 -15.55
C GLY A 60 -14.29 9.69 -14.41
N ASP A 61 -13.19 9.06 -14.73
CA ASP A 61 -12.19 8.63 -13.77
C ASP A 61 -10.95 9.57 -13.68
N ARG A 62 -10.99 10.75 -14.34
CA ARG A 62 -9.83 11.65 -14.45
C ARG A 62 -10.10 13.04 -13.90
N ILE A 63 -9.04 13.66 -13.40
CA ILE A 63 -9.02 15.09 -13.10
C ILE A 63 -9.03 15.85 -14.43
N ALA A 64 -10.10 16.60 -14.68
CA ALA A 64 -10.31 17.31 -15.95
C ALA A 64 -9.69 18.72 -15.96
N ALA A 65 -9.71 19.42 -14.81
CA ALA A 65 -9.13 20.75 -14.67
C ALA A 65 -8.84 21.07 -13.19
N ILE A 66 -7.86 21.96 -12.96
CA ILE A 66 -7.49 22.45 -11.62
C ILE A 66 -7.24 23.97 -11.71
N GLY A 67 -7.83 24.75 -10.81
CA GLY A 67 -7.58 26.19 -10.73
C GLY A 67 -8.82 27.01 -10.39
N ASP A 68 -9.00 28.17 -11.01
CA ASP A 68 -10.25 28.91 -10.95
C ASP A 68 -11.24 28.34 -11.99
N LEU A 69 -12.21 27.60 -11.48
CA LEU A 69 -13.23 26.94 -12.32
C LEU A 69 -14.62 27.60 -12.18
N SER A 70 -14.67 28.89 -11.78
CA SER A 70 -15.92 29.63 -11.55
C SER A 70 -16.88 29.62 -12.74
N GLY A 71 -16.35 29.49 -13.97
CA GLY A 71 -17.16 29.40 -15.22
C GLY A 71 -17.59 27.99 -15.60
N MET A 72 -17.21 26.96 -14.85
CA MET A 72 -17.56 25.56 -15.14
C MET A 72 -18.75 25.09 -14.30
N ALA A 73 -19.57 24.19 -14.87
CA ALA A 73 -20.67 23.54 -14.19
C ALA A 73 -20.41 22.02 -14.06
N ALA A 74 -20.96 21.42 -13.01
CA ALA A 74 -20.89 19.99 -12.79
C ALA A 74 -22.26 19.41 -12.43
N ASP A 75 -22.36 18.06 -12.51
CA ASP A 75 -23.55 17.35 -12.04
C ASP A 75 -23.64 17.39 -10.52
N ARG A 76 -22.47 17.35 -9.85
CA ARG A 76 -22.32 17.48 -8.39
C ARG A 76 -21.25 18.53 -8.07
N GLU A 77 -21.57 19.43 -7.17
CA GLU A 77 -20.60 20.37 -6.60
C GLU A 77 -20.45 20.13 -5.09
N VAL A 78 -19.23 20.08 -4.61
CA VAL A 78 -18.88 19.92 -3.20
C VAL A 78 -18.12 21.16 -2.75
N MET A 79 -18.66 21.90 -1.79
CA MET A 79 -17.99 23.06 -1.20
C MET A 79 -16.97 22.58 -0.16
N ALA A 80 -15.70 22.66 -0.48
CA ALA A 80 -14.63 22.32 0.46
C ALA A 80 -14.52 23.33 1.60
N GLY A 81 -14.85 24.62 1.34
CA GLY A 81 -14.85 25.67 2.36
C GLY A 81 -13.48 25.85 3.02
N GLY A 82 -12.42 25.82 2.23
CA GLY A 82 -11.05 25.92 2.70
C GLY A 82 -10.39 24.63 3.21
N ARG A 83 -11.16 23.53 3.28
CA ARG A 83 -10.62 22.20 3.64
C ARG A 83 -9.69 21.67 2.58
N VAL A 84 -8.91 20.66 2.93
CA VAL A 84 -7.87 20.11 2.07
C VAL A 84 -8.46 19.11 1.09
N VAL A 85 -8.14 19.31 -0.20
CA VAL A 85 -8.24 18.29 -1.25
C VAL A 85 -6.83 17.85 -1.56
N ALA A 86 -6.59 16.54 -1.47
CA ALA A 86 -5.33 15.90 -1.79
C ALA A 86 -5.57 14.68 -2.67
N PRO A 87 -4.51 14.11 -3.30
CA PRO A 87 -4.61 12.77 -3.88
C PRO A 87 -5.01 11.78 -2.79
N GLY A 88 -5.78 10.76 -3.15
CA GLY A 88 -6.09 9.66 -2.25
C GLY A 88 -4.82 8.94 -1.80
N PHE A 89 -4.80 8.52 -0.55
CA PHE A 89 -3.61 7.91 0.04
C PHE A 89 -3.37 6.51 -0.51
N ILE A 90 -2.09 6.16 -0.61
CA ILE A 90 -1.61 4.86 -1.05
C ILE A 90 -1.00 4.16 0.16
N ASP A 91 -1.61 3.07 0.60
CA ASP A 91 -1.08 2.22 1.65
C ASP A 91 0.06 1.37 1.09
N ALA A 92 1.31 1.76 1.39
CA ALA A 92 2.51 1.13 0.87
C ALA A 92 2.68 -0.32 1.36
N HIS A 93 1.99 -0.69 2.45
CA HIS A 93 2.13 -2.00 3.08
C HIS A 93 0.81 -2.40 3.75
N SER A 94 0.13 -3.39 3.20
CA SER A 94 -1.09 -3.92 3.80
C SER A 94 -1.16 -5.44 3.69
N HIS A 95 -2.02 -6.04 4.52
CA HIS A 95 -2.42 -7.44 4.47
C HIS A 95 -3.92 -7.56 4.13
N ASP A 96 -4.37 -6.73 3.21
CA ASP A 96 -5.75 -6.71 2.72
C ASP A 96 -6.01 -7.75 1.62
N ASP A 97 -5.13 -8.75 1.47
CA ASP A 97 -5.15 -9.76 0.40
C ASP A 97 -6.52 -10.42 0.23
N GLN A 98 -7.19 -10.75 1.32
CA GLN A 98 -8.57 -11.24 1.31
C GLN A 98 -9.58 -10.09 1.20
N ALA A 99 -9.38 -8.97 1.91
CA ALA A 99 -10.39 -7.92 2.02
C ALA A 99 -10.73 -7.29 0.66
N VAL A 100 -9.75 -7.14 -0.22
CA VAL A 100 -9.95 -6.65 -1.60
C VAL A 100 -10.80 -7.57 -2.47
N LEU A 101 -11.04 -8.82 -2.05
CA LEU A 101 -11.87 -9.81 -2.74
C LEU A 101 -13.28 -9.94 -2.15
N CYS A 102 -13.52 -9.36 -0.96
CA CYS A 102 -14.76 -9.50 -0.21
C CYS A 102 -15.83 -8.44 -0.55
N GLY A 103 -15.53 -7.55 -1.50
CA GLY A 103 -16.42 -6.48 -1.92
C GLY A 103 -16.11 -5.13 -1.27
N PRO A 104 -16.78 -4.05 -1.73
CA PRO A 104 -16.44 -2.67 -1.38
C PRO A 104 -16.51 -2.36 0.12
N ALA A 105 -17.55 -2.82 0.81
CA ALA A 105 -17.75 -2.54 2.24
C ALA A 105 -16.62 -3.08 3.15
N CYS A 106 -15.92 -4.14 2.73
CA CYS A 106 -14.78 -4.70 3.47
C CYS A 106 -13.61 -3.72 3.59
N MET A 107 -13.57 -2.69 2.74
CA MET A 107 -12.50 -1.69 2.74
C MET A 107 -12.82 -0.43 3.56
N LEU A 108 -13.87 -0.42 4.37
CA LEU A 108 -14.22 0.72 5.25
C LEU A 108 -13.02 1.17 6.10
N CYS A 109 -12.23 0.22 6.62
CA CYS A 109 -11.04 0.53 7.42
C CYS A 109 -9.98 1.33 6.64
N LYS A 110 -9.99 1.29 5.31
CA LYS A 110 -9.09 2.03 4.43
C LYS A 110 -9.74 3.31 3.90
N THR A 111 -10.93 3.18 3.30
CA THR A 111 -11.61 4.34 2.68
C THR A 111 -11.95 5.44 3.68
N SER A 112 -12.28 5.08 4.93
CA SER A 112 -12.52 6.04 6.02
C SER A 112 -11.26 6.79 6.50
N GLN A 113 -10.08 6.38 6.07
CA GLN A 113 -8.81 7.07 6.30
C GLN A 113 -8.34 7.88 5.09
N GLY A 114 -9.10 7.91 3.98
CA GLY A 114 -8.68 8.55 2.73
C GLY A 114 -7.82 7.67 1.83
N VAL A 115 -7.67 6.38 2.13
CA VAL A 115 -6.90 5.43 1.32
C VAL A 115 -7.70 5.02 0.10
N THR A 116 -7.07 5.13 -1.07
CA THR A 116 -7.64 4.82 -2.38
C THR A 116 -6.91 3.68 -3.11
N THR A 117 -5.73 3.33 -2.62
CA THR A 117 -4.89 2.26 -3.19
C THR A 117 -4.20 1.50 -2.06
N VAL A 118 -4.17 0.17 -2.16
CA VAL A 118 -3.45 -0.71 -1.25
C VAL A 118 -2.45 -1.58 -2.00
N VAL A 119 -1.28 -1.81 -1.38
CA VAL A 119 -0.30 -2.79 -1.85
C VAL A 119 -0.48 -4.06 -1.02
N VAL A 120 -0.78 -5.17 -1.69
CA VAL A 120 -0.99 -6.49 -1.07
C VAL A 120 0.10 -7.48 -1.47
N GLY A 121 0.14 -8.65 -0.86
CA GLY A 121 1.18 -9.65 -1.12
C GLY A 121 2.49 -9.36 -0.39
N ASN A 122 2.45 -8.61 0.71
CA ASN A 122 3.61 -8.22 1.51
C ASN A 122 4.14 -9.35 2.40
N CYS A 123 5.31 -9.16 3.00
CA CYS A 123 5.95 -10.06 3.98
C CYS A 123 6.11 -11.51 3.52
N GLY A 124 6.19 -11.72 2.21
CA GLY A 124 6.32 -13.07 1.63
C GLY A 124 5.00 -13.84 1.53
N ILE A 125 3.86 -13.22 1.75
CA ILE A 125 2.53 -13.84 1.75
C ILE A 125 1.70 -13.28 0.61
N SER A 126 1.23 -14.14 -0.29
CA SER A 126 0.27 -13.78 -1.34
C SER A 126 -0.72 -14.92 -1.58
N LEU A 127 -1.96 -14.61 -1.94
CA LEU A 127 -2.99 -15.62 -2.22
C LEU A 127 -2.74 -16.39 -3.52
N SER A 128 -1.93 -15.85 -4.41
CA SER A 128 -1.52 -16.48 -5.67
C SER A 128 0.01 -16.56 -5.77
N PRO A 129 0.61 -17.45 -6.57
CA PRO A 129 -0.01 -18.43 -7.47
C PRO A 129 -0.08 -19.85 -6.87
N VAL A 130 -0.29 -19.99 -5.58
CA VAL A 130 -0.24 -21.30 -4.92
C VAL A 130 -1.52 -21.58 -4.15
N PRO A 131 -2.41 -22.47 -4.66
CA PRO A 131 -3.57 -22.93 -3.90
C PRO A 131 -3.14 -23.85 -2.76
N MET A 132 -3.84 -23.78 -1.62
CA MET A 132 -3.58 -24.59 -0.44
C MET A 132 -4.86 -25.30 -0.01
N ALA A 133 -4.85 -26.65 -0.05
CA ALA A 133 -5.99 -27.46 0.38
C ALA A 133 -6.18 -27.51 1.89
N GLU A 134 -5.10 -27.25 2.65
CA GLU A 134 -5.11 -27.25 4.10
C GLU A 134 -4.88 -25.84 4.62
N ARG A 135 -5.22 -25.62 5.91
CA ARG A 135 -4.90 -24.36 6.59
C ARG A 135 -3.40 -24.02 6.44
N PRO A 136 -3.06 -22.85 5.92
CA PRO A 136 -1.67 -22.45 5.78
C PRO A 136 -1.00 -22.33 7.16
N PRO A 137 0.34 -22.46 7.23
CA PRO A 137 1.07 -22.27 8.48
C PRO A 137 1.08 -20.79 8.90
N ALA A 138 1.33 -20.54 10.20
CA ALA A 138 1.57 -19.20 10.69
C ALA A 138 2.81 -18.57 10.01
N PRO A 139 2.75 -17.26 9.68
CA PRO A 139 1.71 -16.27 9.99
C PRO A 139 0.59 -16.19 8.92
N MET A 140 0.66 -16.97 7.85
CA MET A 140 -0.25 -16.88 6.70
C MET A 140 -1.72 -17.13 7.10
N ASP A 141 -1.93 -17.99 8.09
CA ASP A 141 -3.26 -18.33 8.63
C ASP A 141 -3.98 -17.18 9.34
N GLY A 142 -3.25 -16.11 9.68
CA GLY A 142 -3.79 -14.86 10.23
C GLY A 142 -4.06 -13.77 9.20
N ILE A 143 -3.64 -13.99 7.94
CA ILE A 143 -3.80 -13.02 6.84
C ILE A 143 -5.05 -13.31 6.02
N CYS A 144 -5.31 -14.59 5.71
CA CYS A 144 -6.46 -15.00 4.91
C CYS A 144 -7.08 -16.28 5.49
N ALA A 145 -8.40 -16.35 5.44
CA ALA A 145 -9.13 -17.55 5.80
C ALA A 145 -8.84 -18.70 4.80
N PRO A 146 -8.92 -19.98 5.26
CA PRO A 146 -8.50 -21.13 4.45
C PRO A 146 -9.14 -21.22 3.07
N GLU A 147 -10.41 -20.84 2.94
CA GLU A 147 -11.19 -20.90 1.69
C GLU A 147 -10.75 -19.92 0.61
N TRP A 148 -9.86 -18.98 0.90
CA TRP A 148 -9.36 -18.01 -0.07
C TRP A 148 -8.04 -18.44 -0.74
N TRP A 149 -7.40 -19.50 -0.29
CA TRP A 149 -6.15 -20.03 -0.85
C TRP A 149 -6.43 -20.94 -2.06
N ILE A 150 -7.06 -20.38 -3.10
CA ILE A 150 -7.60 -21.14 -4.25
C ILE A 150 -6.95 -20.79 -5.59
N PHE A 151 -6.13 -19.74 -5.64
CA PHE A 151 -5.61 -19.22 -6.91
C PHE A 151 -4.33 -19.95 -7.32
N ASP A 152 -4.36 -20.63 -8.45
CA ASP A 152 -3.25 -21.40 -9.04
C ASP A 152 -2.34 -20.54 -9.93
N SER A 153 -2.77 -19.33 -10.28
CA SER A 153 -2.05 -18.36 -11.10
C SER A 153 -2.36 -16.94 -10.65
N PHE A 154 -1.48 -15.99 -10.97
CA PHE A 154 -1.78 -14.57 -10.76
C PHE A 154 -2.92 -14.11 -11.68
N ALA A 155 -2.99 -14.65 -12.90
CA ALA A 155 -4.07 -14.34 -13.83
C ALA A 155 -5.45 -14.67 -13.25
N ALA A 156 -5.61 -15.81 -12.55
CA ALA A 156 -6.87 -16.20 -11.88
C ALA A 156 -7.23 -15.23 -10.74
N TYR A 157 -6.24 -14.82 -9.94
CA TYR A 157 -6.42 -13.79 -8.91
C TYR A 157 -6.81 -12.43 -9.51
N ALA A 158 -6.13 -12.02 -10.57
CA ALA A 158 -6.42 -10.78 -11.32
C ALA A 158 -7.82 -10.77 -11.93
N GLU A 159 -8.26 -11.92 -12.49
CA GLU A 159 -9.61 -12.07 -13.02
C GLU A 159 -10.67 -11.93 -11.92
N ARG A 160 -10.44 -12.52 -10.75
CA ARG A 160 -11.34 -12.38 -9.60
C ARG A 160 -11.47 -10.93 -9.15
N LEU A 161 -10.37 -10.18 -9.09
CA LEU A 161 -10.39 -8.75 -8.76
C LEU A 161 -11.15 -7.91 -9.81
N ARG A 162 -11.04 -8.26 -11.09
CA ARG A 162 -11.78 -7.56 -12.17
C ARG A 162 -13.26 -7.92 -12.17
N ALA A 163 -13.61 -9.17 -11.88
CA ALA A 163 -15.00 -9.64 -11.85
C ALA A 163 -15.78 -9.09 -10.64
N SER A 164 -15.11 -8.83 -9.53
CA SER A 164 -15.71 -8.28 -8.31
C SER A 164 -14.77 -7.23 -7.69
N PRO A 165 -14.76 -6.01 -8.26
CA PRO A 165 -13.84 -4.99 -7.80
C PRO A 165 -14.10 -4.55 -6.35
N SER A 166 -13.03 -4.21 -5.67
CA SER A 166 -13.03 -3.59 -4.34
C SER A 166 -13.46 -2.11 -4.41
N ALA A 167 -13.60 -1.46 -3.27
CA ALA A 167 -13.71 0.00 -3.19
C ALA A 167 -12.39 0.72 -3.52
N VAL A 168 -11.24 0.06 -3.35
CA VAL A 168 -9.90 0.65 -3.53
C VAL A 168 -9.13 -0.04 -4.64
N ASN A 169 -8.20 0.69 -5.26
CA ASN A 169 -7.25 0.11 -6.21
C ASN A 169 -6.28 -0.84 -5.47
N THR A 170 -5.82 -1.87 -6.17
CA THR A 170 -4.94 -2.90 -5.64
C THR A 170 -3.69 -3.04 -6.50
N LEU A 171 -2.52 -2.95 -5.92
CA LEU A 171 -1.24 -3.37 -6.51
C LEU A 171 -0.79 -4.63 -5.79
N ALA A 172 -0.40 -5.69 -6.52
CA ALA A 172 -0.13 -6.98 -5.89
C ALA A 172 1.30 -7.47 -6.12
N LEU A 173 1.90 -7.98 -5.04
CA LEU A 173 3.22 -8.64 -5.01
C LEU A 173 3.04 -10.15 -4.91
N ILE A 174 4.09 -10.90 -5.25
CA ILE A 174 4.16 -12.36 -5.09
C ILE A 174 5.02 -12.71 -3.87
N GLY A 175 4.46 -13.50 -2.97
CA GLY A 175 5.07 -13.85 -1.71
C GLY A 175 5.99 -15.07 -1.77
N HIS A 176 7.21 -14.94 -1.24
CA HIS A 176 8.19 -16.03 -1.15
C HIS A 176 7.69 -17.22 -0.31
N MET A 177 7.04 -16.96 0.84
CA MET A 177 6.47 -18.04 1.66
C MET A 177 5.44 -18.86 0.89
N SER A 178 4.57 -18.18 0.13
CA SER A 178 3.58 -18.86 -0.72
C SER A 178 4.26 -19.75 -1.76
N LEU A 179 5.30 -19.23 -2.43
CA LEU A 179 6.07 -20.01 -3.40
C LEU A 179 6.78 -21.20 -2.75
N ARG A 180 7.42 -21.01 -1.58
CA ARG A 180 8.10 -22.09 -0.85
C ARG A 180 7.13 -23.22 -0.49
N ILE A 181 5.95 -22.89 0.04
CA ILE A 181 4.93 -23.91 0.35
C ILE A 181 4.47 -24.63 -0.92
N GLY A 182 4.29 -23.92 -2.02
CA GLY A 182 3.96 -24.52 -3.30
C GLY A 182 5.03 -25.48 -3.85
N ALA A 183 6.30 -25.18 -3.63
CA ALA A 183 7.42 -25.97 -4.12
C ALA A 183 7.80 -27.13 -3.18
N MET A 184 7.73 -26.91 -1.86
CA MET A 184 8.29 -27.77 -0.80
C MET A 184 7.22 -28.40 0.09
N GLY A 185 5.95 -28.03 -0.03
CA GLY A 185 4.89 -28.42 0.90
C GLY A 185 5.16 -27.86 2.31
N ARG A 186 5.05 -28.72 3.34
CA ARG A 186 5.31 -28.33 4.72
C ARG A 186 6.79 -28.48 5.14
N ASP A 187 7.67 -28.97 4.27
CA ASP A 187 9.09 -29.20 4.54
C ASP A 187 9.93 -27.92 4.33
N THR A 188 9.44 -26.80 4.87
CA THR A 188 10.06 -25.47 4.71
C THR A 188 11.15 -25.18 5.75
N GLY A 189 11.41 -26.10 6.67
CA GLY A 189 12.45 -25.96 7.71
C GLY A 189 13.89 -26.13 7.24
N ARG A 190 14.12 -26.29 5.93
CA ARG A 190 15.44 -26.45 5.28
C ARG A 190 15.58 -25.48 4.11
N PRO A 191 16.80 -25.27 3.57
CA PRO A 191 16.98 -24.64 2.26
C PRO A 191 16.24 -25.40 1.15
N ALA A 192 15.77 -24.68 0.15
CA ALA A 192 15.25 -25.29 -1.06
C ALA A 192 16.36 -25.94 -1.87
N THR A 193 16.06 -27.06 -2.53
CA THR A 193 16.93 -27.62 -3.57
C THR A 193 16.93 -26.74 -4.81
N ASP A 194 17.93 -26.90 -5.69
CA ASP A 194 17.99 -26.15 -6.97
C ASP A 194 16.72 -26.33 -7.80
N LYS A 195 16.10 -27.52 -7.79
CA LYS A 195 14.84 -27.80 -8.51
C LYS A 195 13.65 -27.06 -7.89
N GLU A 196 13.59 -26.98 -6.57
CA GLU A 196 12.54 -26.24 -5.86
C GLU A 196 12.70 -24.72 -6.07
N ALA A 197 13.94 -24.21 -5.98
CA ALA A 197 14.24 -22.81 -6.27
C ALA A 197 13.90 -22.43 -7.72
N GLU A 198 14.25 -23.28 -8.68
CA GLU A 198 13.90 -23.08 -10.10
C GLU A 198 12.39 -23.13 -10.34
N ARG A 199 11.65 -23.99 -9.63
CA ARG A 199 10.18 -24.01 -9.68
C ARG A 199 9.60 -22.68 -9.16
N MET A 200 10.08 -22.18 -8.02
CA MET A 200 9.67 -20.90 -7.45
C MET A 200 9.97 -19.75 -8.41
N ARG A 201 11.17 -19.72 -8.99
CA ARG A 201 11.59 -18.70 -9.96
C ARG A 201 10.65 -18.67 -11.18
N LYS A 202 10.30 -19.83 -11.73
CA LYS A 202 9.37 -19.92 -12.88
C LYS A 202 7.97 -19.43 -12.53
N GLN A 203 7.45 -19.80 -11.35
CA GLN A 203 6.13 -19.31 -10.88
C GLN A 203 6.14 -17.79 -10.69
N LEU A 204 7.24 -17.24 -10.13
CA LEU A 204 7.40 -15.80 -10.00
C LEU A 204 7.46 -15.11 -11.37
N ALA A 205 8.27 -15.61 -12.30
CA ALA A 205 8.38 -15.06 -13.65
C ALA A 205 7.03 -15.04 -14.38
N GLN A 206 6.26 -16.13 -14.29
CA GLN A 206 4.92 -16.18 -14.84
C GLN A 206 4.00 -15.13 -14.22
N ALA A 207 3.95 -15.03 -12.89
CA ALA A 207 3.09 -14.06 -12.21
C ALA A 207 3.47 -12.61 -12.55
N LEU A 208 4.76 -12.31 -12.70
CA LEU A 208 5.25 -10.99 -13.16
C LEU A 208 4.80 -10.71 -14.60
N SER A 209 4.87 -11.71 -15.50
CA SER A 209 4.35 -11.57 -16.87
C SER A 209 2.83 -11.37 -16.94
N GLU A 210 2.10 -11.85 -15.93
CA GLU A 210 0.66 -11.70 -15.78
C GLU A 210 0.28 -10.35 -15.09
N GLY A 211 1.27 -9.56 -14.65
CA GLY A 211 1.08 -8.20 -14.14
C GLY A 211 1.32 -7.99 -12.64
N ALA A 212 1.89 -8.96 -11.93
CA ALA A 212 2.35 -8.74 -10.55
C ALA A 212 3.46 -7.66 -10.51
N ALA A 213 3.47 -6.83 -9.48
CA ALA A 213 4.38 -5.67 -9.39
C ALA A 213 5.80 -6.03 -8.91
N GLY A 214 5.97 -7.18 -8.27
CA GLY A 214 7.25 -7.56 -7.70
C GLY A 214 7.18 -8.81 -6.84
N PHE A 215 8.24 -9.02 -6.09
CA PHE A 215 8.47 -10.16 -5.22
C PHE A 215 8.64 -9.70 -3.78
N SER A 216 7.92 -10.31 -2.85
CA SER A 216 8.05 -10.02 -1.42
C SER A 216 8.64 -11.19 -0.64
N THR A 217 9.41 -10.89 0.41
CA THR A 217 9.92 -11.89 1.34
C THR A 217 9.56 -11.56 2.78
N GLY A 218 9.53 -12.60 3.64
CA GLY A 218 9.38 -12.48 5.08
C GLY A 218 10.34 -13.45 5.76
N LEU A 219 11.65 -13.13 5.73
CA LEU A 219 12.73 -14.02 6.14
C LEU A 219 12.77 -14.26 7.65
N PHE A 220 12.06 -13.47 8.42
CA PHE A 220 11.84 -13.66 9.85
C PHE A 220 10.99 -14.90 10.16
N TYR A 221 10.04 -15.24 9.31
CA TYR A 221 9.01 -16.24 9.59
C TYR A 221 9.44 -17.67 9.31
N PRO A 222 8.98 -18.66 10.11
CA PRO A 222 9.37 -20.06 9.96
C PRO A 222 9.34 -20.61 8.55
N PRO A 223 8.31 -20.34 7.70
CA PRO A 223 8.28 -20.88 6.34
C PRO A 223 9.41 -20.37 5.43
N SER A 224 10.02 -19.21 5.76
CA SER A 224 11.13 -18.62 4.98
C SER A 224 12.44 -18.50 5.74
N LYS A 225 12.44 -18.72 7.06
CA LYS A 225 13.61 -18.49 7.93
C LYS A 225 14.81 -19.34 7.54
N ALA A 226 14.57 -20.57 7.07
CA ALA A 226 15.63 -21.50 6.65
C ALA A 226 16.17 -21.22 5.23
N ALA A 227 15.59 -20.27 4.49
CA ALA A 227 16.09 -19.88 3.19
C ALA A 227 17.39 -19.09 3.32
N PRO A 228 18.52 -19.56 2.76
CA PRO A 228 19.74 -18.76 2.68
C PRO A 228 19.57 -17.62 1.67
N THR A 229 20.45 -16.62 1.76
CA THR A 229 20.44 -15.47 0.85
C THR A 229 20.51 -15.88 -0.62
N GLU A 230 21.28 -16.92 -0.92
CA GLU A 230 21.47 -17.47 -2.27
C GLU A 230 20.18 -18.04 -2.87
N GLU A 231 19.35 -18.70 -2.05
CA GLU A 231 18.02 -19.18 -2.48
C GLU A 231 17.13 -18.00 -2.88
N VAL A 232 17.10 -16.94 -2.03
CA VAL A 232 16.29 -15.75 -2.32
C VAL A 232 16.75 -15.08 -3.60
N ILE A 233 18.07 -14.96 -3.82
CA ILE A 233 18.65 -14.41 -5.06
C ILE A 233 18.23 -15.26 -6.26
N ALA A 234 18.36 -16.58 -6.18
CA ALA A 234 18.02 -17.48 -7.28
C ALA A 234 16.53 -17.37 -7.69
N VAL A 235 15.62 -17.22 -6.72
CA VAL A 235 14.19 -17.00 -7.02
C VAL A 235 13.96 -15.59 -7.57
N ALA A 236 14.58 -14.58 -6.96
CA ALA A 236 14.41 -13.17 -7.32
C ALA A 236 15.02 -12.81 -8.70
N GLU A 237 15.85 -13.67 -9.33
CA GLU A 237 16.37 -13.45 -10.69
C GLU A 237 15.25 -13.16 -11.72
N ALA A 238 14.03 -13.68 -11.49
CA ALA A 238 12.88 -13.36 -12.30
C ALA A 238 12.55 -11.86 -12.37
N LEU A 239 12.92 -11.08 -11.36
CA LEU A 239 12.68 -9.62 -11.32
C LEU A 239 13.47 -8.87 -12.39
N ARG A 240 14.64 -9.37 -12.80
CA ARG A 240 15.53 -8.71 -13.75
C ARG A 240 14.86 -8.48 -15.11
N GLU A 241 14.20 -9.53 -15.64
CA GLU A 241 13.55 -9.48 -16.96
C GLU A 241 12.27 -8.63 -16.92
N HIS A 242 11.56 -8.65 -15.78
CA HIS A 242 10.28 -7.97 -15.61
C HIS A 242 10.38 -6.60 -14.94
N ARG A 243 11.61 -6.15 -14.59
CA ARG A 243 11.84 -4.88 -13.89
C ARG A 243 10.98 -4.73 -12.62
N GLY A 244 10.74 -5.84 -11.92
CA GLY A 244 9.91 -5.90 -10.72
C GLY A 244 10.61 -5.32 -9.49
N LEU A 245 9.84 -5.13 -8.40
CA LEU A 245 10.34 -4.66 -7.10
C LEU A 245 10.73 -5.85 -6.21
N TYR A 246 11.75 -5.66 -5.38
CA TYR A 246 12.03 -6.52 -4.24
C TYR A 246 11.59 -5.84 -2.95
N VAL A 247 10.61 -6.42 -2.25
CA VAL A 247 10.00 -5.88 -1.01
C VAL A 247 10.22 -6.87 0.11
N THR A 248 10.70 -6.46 1.29
CA THR A 248 11.09 -7.44 2.29
C THR A 248 10.78 -7.05 3.74
N HIS A 249 10.08 -7.94 4.44
CA HIS A 249 10.21 -8.10 5.89
C HIS A 249 11.55 -8.80 6.13
N MET A 250 12.49 -8.06 6.67
CA MET A 250 13.88 -8.51 6.85
C MET A 250 13.98 -9.72 7.78
N ARG A 251 15.13 -10.39 7.76
CA ARG A 251 15.40 -11.57 8.57
C ARG A 251 15.36 -11.28 10.07
N ASP A 252 15.87 -10.12 10.47
CA ASP A 252 15.86 -9.64 11.84
C ASP A 252 15.67 -8.12 11.86
N GLU A 253 14.79 -7.67 12.74
CA GLU A 253 14.48 -6.24 12.93
C GLU A 253 14.91 -5.79 14.35
N ALA A 254 15.70 -6.61 15.04
CA ALA A 254 16.19 -6.41 16.40
C ALA A 254 17.73 -6.40 16.44
N ASP A 255 18.35 -7.38 17.05
CA ASP A 255 19.80 -7.41 17.31
C ASP A 255 20.65 -7.35 16.04
N GLN A 256 20.19 -8.03 14.97
CA GLN A 256 20.88 -8.15 13.68
C GLN A 256 20.26 -7.26 12.60
N VAL A 257 19.63 -6.15 12.99
CA VAL A 257 18.95 -5.25 12.05
C VAL A 257 19.89 -4.70 10.96
N LEU A 258 21.15 -4.40 11.29
CA LEU A 258 22.14 -3.90 10.33
C LEU A 258 22.55 -4.96 9.31
N ASP A 259 22.81 -6.19 9.78
CA ASP A 259 23.16 -7.32 8.91
C ASP A 259 21.98 -7.66 7.97
N SER A 260 20.75 -7.55 8.48
CA SER A 260 19.53 -7.77 7.69
C SER A 260 19.33 -6.69 6.61
N ILE A 261 19.71 -5.45 6.86
CA ILE A 261 19.74 -4.39 5.85
C ILE A 261 20.77 -4.72 4.77
N GLU A 262 21.99 -5.13 5.14
CA GLU A 262 23.02 -5.53 4.18
C GLU A 262 22.61 -6.75 3.35
N GLU A 263 21.99 -7.79 3.97
CA GLU A 263 21.43 -8.93 3.25
C GLU A 263 20.39 -8.47 2.22
N THR A 264 19.46 -7.61 2.63
CA THR A 264 18.40 -7.06 1.79
C THR A 264 18.97 -6.35 0.55
N LEU A 265 19.95 -5.49 0.76
CA LEU A 265 20.60 -4.72 -0.31
C LEU A 265 21.47 -5.60 -1.21
N ARG A 266 22.11 -6.65 -0.65
CA ARG A 266 22.84 -7.66 -1.43
C ARG A 266 21.89 -8.39 -2.38
N ILE A 267 20.73 -8.82 -1.92
CA ILE A 267 19.72 -9.49 -2.75
C ILE A 267 19.28 -8.57 -3.88
N GLY A 268 18.84 -7.36 -3.56
CA GLY A 268 18.37 -6.41 -4.58
C GLY A 268 19.41 -6.12 -5.65
N ARG A 269 20.67 -5.84 -5.25
CA ARG A 269 21.78 -5.60 -6.17
C ARG A 269 22.11 -6.79 -7.05
N ALA A 270 22.10 -8.00 -6.49
CA ALA A 270 22.37 -9.22 -7.25
C ALA A 270 21.42 -9.38 -8.42
N VAL A 271 20.15 -8.98 -8.27
CA VAL A 271 19.12 -9.11 -9.31
C VAL A 271 18.80 -7.78 -10.03
N GLY A 272 19.43 -6.66 -9.63
CA GLY A 272 19.20 -5.35 -10.22
C GLY A 272 17.80 -4.77 -9.98
N ALA A 273 17.12 -5.17 -8.90
CA ALA A 273 15.75 -4.74 -8.59
C ALA A 273 15.74 -3.63 -7.53
N PRO A 274 14.95 -2.55 -7.68
CA PRO A 274 14.72 -1.58 -6.61
C PRO A 274 14.26 -2.27 -5.34
N VAL A 275 14.73 -1.80 -4.17
CA VAL A 275 14.47 -2.41 -2.86
C VAL A 275 13.51 -1.57 -2.03
N ILE A 276 12.53 -2.22 -1.41
CA ILE A 276 11.69 -1.62 -0.38
C ILE A 276 11.83 -2.46 0.90
N ILE A 277 12.35 -1.84 1.96
CA ILE A 277 12.37 -2.44 3.30
C ILE A 277 11.00 -2.21 3.93
N SER A 278 10.30 -3.30 4.22
CA SER A 278 8.96 -3.28 4.80
C SER A 278 8.99 -2.81 6.26
N HIS A 279 8.02 -1.96 6.64
CA HIS A 279 7.75 -1.54 8.03
C HIS A 279 9.02 -1.37 8.89
N HIS A 280 10.01 -0.62 8.37
CA HIS A 280 11.31 -0.47 9.01
C HIS A 280 11.20 -0.06 10.49
N LYS A 281 11.87 -0.80 11.35
CA LYS A 281 11.91 -0.58 12.79
C LYS A 281 13.19 -1.14 13.42
N CYS A 282 13.50 -0.69 14.64
CA CYS A 282 14.43 -1.36 15.55
C CYS A 282 13.62 -1.88 16.73
N ALA A 283 13.34 -3.17 16.73
CA ALA A 283 12.45 -3.83 17.68
C ALA A 283 13.22 -4.30 18.91
N GLN A 284 12.51 -4.45 20.02
CA GLN A 284 12.96 -4.86 21.34
C GLN A 284 13.68 -3.75 22.14
N PRO A 285 13.49 -3.69 23.47
CA PRO A 285 14.01 -2.62 24.30
C PRO A 285 15.51 -2.35 24.18
N GLU A 286 16.32 -3.41 24.04
CA GLU A 286 17.78 -3.35 23.88
C GLU A 286 18.24 -2.69 22.59
N ASN A 287 17.38 -2.58 21.61
CA ASN A 287 17.65 -1.97 20.30
C ASN A 287 17.07 -0.57 20.14
N HIS A 288 16.45 -0.02 21.17
CA HIS A 288 15.93 1.33 21.14
C HIS A 288 17.05 2.35 20.87
N GLY A 289 16.83 3.27 19.94
CA GLY A 289 17.79 4.27 19.50
C GLY A 289 18.63 3.87 18.28
N ARG A 290 18.71 2.58 17.94
CA ARG A 290 19.52 2.08 16.79
C ARG A 290 18.98 2.51 15.42
N SER A 291 17.80 3.12 15.36
CA SER A 291 17.31 3.69 14.10
C SER A 291 18.24 4.77 13.52
N ALA A 292 19.08 5.42 14.33
CA ALA A 292 20.11 6.31 13.83
C ALA A 292 21.17 5.58 12.97
N GLU A 293 21.61 4.41 13.43
CA GLU A 293 22.59 3.58 12.72
C GLU A 293 21.98 2.95 11.46
N SER A 294 20.77 2.38 11.59
CA SER A 294 20.09 1.71 10.47
C SER A 294 19.75 2.67 9.34
N LEU A 295 19.28 3.89 9.65
CA LEU A 295 19.01 4.92 8.64
C LEU A 295 20.30 5.41 7.97
N ALA A 296 21.38 5.65 8.73
CA ALA A 296 22.67 6.02 8.17
C ALA A 296 23.23 4.94 7.23
N LEU A 297 23.00 3.66 7.53
CA LEU A 297 23.34 2.55 6.65
C LEU A 297 22.53 2.60 5.35
N ILE A 298 21.19 2.73 5.45
CA ILE A 298 20.30 2.83 4.29
C ILE A 298 20.66 4.04 3.42
N GLU A 299 20.94 5.21 4.01
CA GLU A 299 21.33 6.43 3.27
C GLU A 299 22.62 6.24 2.44
N ARG A 300 23.65 5.62 3.05
CA ARG A 300 24.90 5.34 2.33
C ARG A 300 24.67 4.51 1.07
N HIS A 301 23.74 3.56 1.13
CA HIS A 301 23.39 2.73 -0.01
C HIS A 301 22.47 3.43 -1.01
N ALA A 302 21.55 4.28 -0.52
CA ALA A 302 20.62 5.03 -1.35
C ALA A 302 21.30 6.05 -2.27
N ALA A 303 22.53 6.49 -1.94
CA ALA A 303 23.31 7.38 -2.79
C ALA A 303 23.65 6.82 -4.17
N GLY A 304 23.59 5.49 -4.35
CA GLY A 304 23.94 4.84 -5.63
C GLY A 304 23.02 3.67 -6.00
N TYR A 305 21.92 3.48 -5.27
CA TYR A 305 21.02 2.36 -5.51
C TYR A 305 19.58 2.70 -5.08
N PRO A 306 18.54 2.35 -5.87
CA PRO A 306 17.17 2.66 -5.54
C PRO A 306 16.68 1.83 -4.34
N VAL A 307 16.64 2.47 -3.17
CA VAL A 307 16.13 1.90 -1.92
C VAL A 307 15.17 2.87 -1.25
N ALA A 308 14.09 2.33 -0.71
CA ALA A 308 13.11 3.01 0.11
C ALA A 308 12.64 2.10 1.24
N PHE A 309 11.85 2.61 2.15
CA PHE A 309 11.21 1.82 3.20
C PHE A 309 9.84 2.39 3.56
N ASP A 310 8.97 1.53 4.08
CA ASP A 310 7.73 1.97 4.69
C ASP A 310 7.79 1.88 6.22
N VAL A 311 6.87 2.59 6.87
CA VAL A 311 6.77 2.66 8.33
C VAL A 311 5.32 2.96 8.73
N TYR A 312 4.87 2.38 9.84
CA TYR A 312 3.61 2.74 10.49
C TYR A 312 3.85 3.62 11.73
N PRO A 313 2.92 4.55 12.05
CA PRO A 313 3.10 5.56 13.09
C PRO A 313 2.71 5.04 14.49
N TYR A 314 3.25 3.89 14.92
CA TYR A 314 2.94 3.26 16.22
C TYR A 314 4.17 2.60 16.83
N THR A 315 4.16 2.50 18.18
CA THR A 315 5.27 1.94 18.98
C THR A 315 5.12 0.46 19.29
N ALA A 316 4.19 -0.21 18.62
CA ALA A 316 3.98 -1.65 18.78
C ALA A 316 3.94 -2.34 17.42
N SER A 317 4.44 -3.57 17.37
CA SER A 317 4.33 -4.46 16.21
C SER A 317 3.18 -5.45 16.40
N SER A 318 2.71 -6.10 15.32
CA SER A 318 1.73 -7.17 15.43
C SER A 318 2.12 -8.34 14.53
N THR A 319 2.15 -9.55 15.11
CA THR A 319 2.50 -10.76 14.39
C THR A 319 1.94 -12.01 15.09
N SER A 320 2.18 -13.20 14.53
CA SER A 320 1.83 -14.49 15.15
C SER A 320 2.59 -14.70 16.46
N LEU A 321 1.87 -15.20 17.48
CA LEU A 321 2.45 -15.60 18.77
C LEU A 321 3.51 -16.71 18.60
N ALA A 322 3.39 -17.56 17.58
CA ALA A 322 4.37 -18.61 17.27
C ALA A 322 5.66 -18.08 16.63
N ALA A 323 5.61 -16.91 15.96
CA ALA A 323 6.77 -16.34 15.29
C ALA A 323 7.68 -15.56 16.24
N ARG A 324 7.14 -15.01 17.31
CA ARG A 324 7.88 -14.21 18.29
C ARG A 324 7.59 -14.72 19.71
N PRO A 325 8.56 -15.37 20.37
CA PRO A 325 8.43 -15.76 21.77
C PRO A 325 8.13 -14.53 22.65
N PRO A 326 7.14 -14.61 23.58
CA PRO A 326 6.83 -13.51 24.47
C PRO A 326 7.96 -13.31 25.51
N ARG A 327 8.12 -12.07 25.96
CA ARG A 327 9.12 -11.65 26.96
C ARG A 327 8.42 -10.89 28.08
N ALA A 328 8.92 -11.00 29.29
CA ALA A 328 8.33 -10.33 30.45
C ALA A 328 8.44 -8.79 30.41
N ASP A 329 9.43 -8.26 29.70
CA ASP A 329 9.68 -6.82 29.52
C ASP A 329 8.98 -6.23 28.26
N VAL A 330 8.23 -7.04 27.52
CA VAL A 330 7.46 -6.62 26.33
C VAL A 330 5.99 -7.02 26.51
N PRO A 331 5.12 -6.11 26.92
CA PRO A 331 3.69 -6.37 27.05
C PRO A 331 3.08 -6.85 25.71
N VAL A 332 2.18 -7.85 25.81
CA VAL A 332 1.53 -8.42 24.62
C VAL A 332 0.02 -8.40 24.79
N THR A 333 -0.71 -7.85 23.80
CA THR A 333 -2.17 -7.94 23.70
C THR A 333 -2.53 -8.98 22.64
N VAL A 334 -3.34 -9.98 23.00
CA VAL A 334 -3.79 -11.03 22.06
C VAL A 334 -4.75 -10.44 21.03
N THR A 335 -4.47 -10.62 19.73
CA THR A 335 -5.32 -10.12 18.64
C THR A 335 -6.38 -11.13 18.21
N TYR A 336 -6.02 -12.39 18.20
CA TYR A 336 -6.89 -13.53 17.97
C TYR A 336 -6.27 -14.81 18.53
N SER A 337 -7.08 -15.81 18.80
CA SER A 337 -6.66 -17.18 19.05
C SER A 337 -7.71 -18.12 18.45
N VAL A 338 -7.26 -19.17 17.75
CA VAL A 338 -8.19 -20.16 17.17
C VAL A 338 -8.77 -21.07 18.26
N PRO A 339 -7.96 -21.62 19.18
CA PRO A 339 -8.49 -22.46 20.25
C PRO A 339 -9.22 -21.67 21.36
N HIS A 340 -8.91 -20.36 21.52
CA HIS A 340 -9.42 -19.51 22.60
C HIS A 340 -9.87 -18.14 22.07
N PRO A 341 -10.93 -18.06 21.22
CA PRO A 341 -11.34 -16.80 20.58
C PRO A 341 -11.77 -15.72 21.59
N GLU A 342 -12.22 -16.10 22.78
CA GLU A 342 -12.62 -15.23 23.90
C GLU A 342 -11.44 -14.46 24.53
N MET A 343 -10.21 -14.86 24.23
CA MET A 343 -8.99 -14.19 24.74
C MET A 343 -8.57 -12.98 23.90
N ALA A 344 -9.20 -12.73 22.76
CA ALA A 344 -8.90 -11.56 21.93
C ALA A 344 -9.12 -10.24 22.71
N GLY A 345 -8.14 -9.33 22.62
CA GLY A 345 -8.13 -8.05 23.33
C GLY A 345 -7.57 -8.11 24.76
N ARG A 346 -7.23 -9.29 25.27
CA ARG A 346 -6.68 -9.45 26.62
C ARG A 346 -5.15 -9.40 26.62
N ALA A 347 -4.59 -8.94 27.74
CA ALA A 347 -3.14 -8.99 27.97
C ALA A 347 -2.68 -10.44 28.22
N LEU A 348 -1.62 -10.86 27.56
CA LEU A 348 -1.05 -12.22 27.67
C LEU A 348 -0.61 -12.55 29.10
N GLU A 349 -0.08 -11.56 29.82
CA GLU A 349 0.34 -11.70 31.21
C GLU A 349 -0.84 -12.06 32.14
N GLY A 350 -2.01 -11.43 31.91
CA GLY A 350 -3.24 -11.73 32.64
C GLY A 350 -3.78 -13.12 32.36
N ILE A 351 -3.69 -13.56 31.08
CA ILE A 351 -4.09 -14.93 30.67
C ILE A 351 -3.17 -15.97 31.30
N ALA A 352 -1.84 -15.75 31.26
CA ALA A 352 -0.85 -16.64 31.85
C ALA A 352 -1.08 -16.80 33.37
N ALA A 353 -1.32 -15.70 34.07
CA ALA A 353 -1.62 -15.71 35.51
C ALA A 353 -2.92 -16.48 35.83
N GLU A 354 -3.99 -16.26 35.04
CA GLU A 354 -5.28 -16.98 35.19
C GLU A 354 -5.12 -18.49 34.97
N TRP A 355 -4.30 -18.86 33.99
CA TRP A 355 -4.05 -20.28 33.68
C TRP A 355 -2.99 -20.93 34.56
N GLY A 356 -2.29 -20.17 35.41
CA GLY A 356 -1.23 -20.66 36.28
C GLY A 356 0.00 -21.19 35.51
N VAL A 357 0.35 -20.56 34.39
CA VAL A 357 1.43 -20.94 33.49
C VAL A 357 2.35 -19.75 33.19
N ASP A 358 3.52 -20.01 32.61
CA ASP A 358 4.38 -18.94 32.10
C ASP A 358 3.86 -18.35 30.76
N LEU A 359 4.49 -17.25 30.32
CA LEU A 359 4.09 -16.55 29.09
C LEU A 359 4.27 -17.42 27.84
N ALA A 360 5.32 -18.25 27.80
CA ALA A 360 5.61 -19.10 26.66
C ALA A 360 4.56 -20.21 26.51
N GLU A 361 4.17 -20.83 27.61
CA GLU A 361 3.11 -21.84 27.63
C GLU A 361 1.73 -21.23 27.32
N ALA A 362 1.45 -20.02 27.83
CA ALA A 362 0.22 -19.32 27.49
C ALA A 362 0.14 -19.02 25.98
N ALA A 363 1.22 -18.48 25.39
CA ALA A 363 1.30 -18.23 23.94
C ALA A 363 1.16 -19.52 23.12
N ARG A 364 1.75 -20.63 23.59
CA ARG A 364 1.64 -21.93 22.93
C ARG A 364 0.20 -22.46 22.93
N ARG A 365 -0.53 -22.31 24.05
CA ARG A 365 -1.95 -22.71 24.16
C ARG A 365 -2.87 -21.86 23.28
N LEU A 366 -2.52 -20.56 23.11
CA LEU A 366 -3.28 -19.63 22.26
C LEU A 366 -3.01 -19.86 20.76
N ALA A 367 -1.97 -20.60 20.39
CA ALA A 367 -1.61 -20.82 18.99
C ALA A 367 -2.53 -21.87 18.30
N PRO A 368 -2.93 -21.69 17.04
CA PRO A 368 -2.68 -20.53 16.18
C PRO A 368 -3.34 -19.26 16.71
N GLY A 369 -2.53 -18.17 16.81
CA GLY A 369 -2.97 -16.90 17.37
C GLY A 369 -1.99 -15.78 17.07
N GLY A 370 -2.44 -14.55 17.25
CA GLY A 370 -1.66 -13.34 17.01
C GLY A 370 -1.60 -12.43 18.24
N GLY A 371 -0.63 -11.53 18.26
CA GLY A 371 -0.45 -10.54 19.32
C GLY A 371 0.07 -9.21 18.83
N VAL A 372 -0.27 -8.15 19.56
CA VAL A 372 0.37 -6.84 19.50
C VAL A 372 1.47 -6.81 20.55
N PHE A 373 2.70 -6.56 20.12
CA PHE A 373 3.89 -6.52 20.96
C PHE A 373 4.35 -5.08 21.14
N HIS A 374 4.35 -4.54 22.35
CA HIS A 374 4.76 -3.18 22.68
C HIS A 374 6.28 -3.08 22.81
N ASN A 375 6.99 -3.17 21.69
CA ASN A 375 8.43 -3.43 21.61
C ASN A 375 9.24 -2.38 20.84
N MET A 376 8.68 -1.20 20.57
CA MET A 376 9.32 -0.12 19.80
C MET A 376 9.35 1.18 20.60
N ALA A 377 10.36 2.03 20.35
CA ALA A 377 10.49 3.33 20.96
C ALA A 377 9.89 4.45 20.07
N GLU A 378 9.18 5.39 20.69
CA GLU A 378 8.61 6.55 19.99
C GLU A 378 9.68 7.40 19.29
N ALA A 379 10.87 7.55 19.90
CA ALA A 379 11.98 8.31 19.31
C ALA A 379 12.47 7.68 17.99
N ASP A 380 12.48 6.35 17.89
CA ASP A 380 12.83 5.63 16.67
C ASP A 380 11.71 5.78 15.62
N VAL A 381 10.44 5.62 16.00
CA VAL A 381 9.31 5.82 15.10
C VAL A 381 9.35 7.23 14.48
N ARG A 382 9.57 8.27 15.29
CA ARG A 382 9.68 9.65 14.78
C ARG A 382 10.84 9.80 13.81
N ARG A 383 12.02 9.28 14.14
CA ARG A 383 13.20 9.39 13.29
C ARG A 383 13.00 8.69 11.96
N ILE A 384 12.44 7.48 11.97
CA ILE A 384 12.15 6.71 10.76
C ILE A 384 11.07 7.39 9.92
N LEU A 385 9.99 7.85 10.55
CA LEU A 385 8.88 8.51 9.85
C LEU A 385 9.28 9.86 9.24
N ALA A 386 10.15 10.63 9.92
CA ALA A 386 10.67 11.89 9.40
C ALA A 386 11.63 11.73 8.21
N HIS A 387 12.24 10.57 8.06
CA HIS A 387 13.30 10.34 7.07
C HIS A 387 12.81 10.55 5.63
N PRO A 388 13.60 11.20 4.74
CA PRO A 388 13.18 11.45 3.35
C PRO A 388 12.86 10.18 2.56
N LEU A 389 13.48 9.05 2.85
CA LEU A 389 13.25 7.78 2.15
C LEU A 389 12.02 7.01 2.63
N SER A 390 11.32 7.48 3.67
CA SER A 390 10.16 6.76 4.20
C SER A 390 8.89 6.97 3.36
N MET A 391 8.08 5.94 3.32
CA MET A 391 6.67 5.94 2.91
C MET A 391 5.81 5.53 4.10
N VAL A 392 4.51 5.71 4.01
CA VAL A 392 3.57 5.26 5.03
C VAL A 392 2.89 3.97 4.57
N GLY A 393 3.04 2.92 5.37
CA GLY A 393 2.31 1.67 5.23
C GLY A 393 1.56 1.36 6.52
N SER A 394 0.36 0.79 6.44
CA SER A 394 -0.40 0.44 7.65
C SER A 394 0.07 -0.85 8.30
N ASP A 395 0.59 -1.78 7.52
CA ASP A 395 0.86 -3.17 7.92
C ASP A 395 -0.38 -3.78 8.63
N GLY A 396 -1.57 -3.36 8.18
CA GLY A 396 -2.86 -3.72 8.76
C GLY A 396 -3.33 -5.08 8.26
N GLY A 397 -3.81 -5.95 9.18
CA GLY A 397 -4.45 -7.21 8.87
C GLY A 397 -5.91 -7.20 9.34
N PRO A 398 -6.90 -7.29 8.43
CA PRO A 398 -8.30 -7.06 8.75
C PRO A 398 -9.02 -8.19 9.48
N LEU A 399 -8.46 -9.42 9.48
CA LEU A 399 -9.15 -10.62 9.98
C LEU A 399 -9.23 -10.71 11.50
N ALA A 400 -8.25 -10.17 12.23
CA ALA A 400 -8.21 -10.30 13.67
C ALA A 400 -9.45 -9.67 14.35
N PRO A 401 -10.13 -10.35 15.30
CA PRO A 401 -11.23 -9.77 16.07
C PRO A 401 -10.85 -8.50 16.83
N HIS A 402 -9.62 -8.46 17.38
CA HIS A 402 -9.04 -7.29 18.03
C HIS A 402 -7.73 -6.90 17.32
N PRO A 403 -7.83 -6.21 16.14
CA PRO A 403 -6.65 -5.90 15.34
C PRO A 403 -5.77 -4.85 16.01
N HIS A 404 -4.55 -4.68 15.51
CA HIS A 404 -3.73 -3.51 15.86
C HIS A 404 -4.42 -2.22 15.37
N PRO A 405 -4.44 -1.10 16.14
CA PRO A 405 -5.09 0.15 15.74
C PRO A 405 -4.56 0.75 14.43
N ARG A 406 -3.37 0.34 13.96
CA ARG A 406 -2.80 0.76 12.67
C ARG A 406 -3.70 0.44 11.46
N LEU A 407 -4.56 -0.59 11.56
CA LEU A 407 -5.52 -0.91 10.51
C LEU A 407 -6.52 0.23 10.24
N TRP A 408 -6.93 0.97 11.28
CA TRP A 408 -7.97 2.00 11.22
C TRP A 408 -7.47 3.42 11.39
N GLY A 409 -6.22 3.63 11.83
CA GLY A 409 -5.76 4.95 12.26
C GLY A 409 -4.45 5.43 11.63
N THR A 410 -3.75 4.67 10.80
CA THR A 410 -2.41 5.00 10.31
C THR A 410 -2.34 6.37 9.63
N PHE A 411 -3.15 6.61 8.62
CA PHE A 411 -3.07 7.82 7.79
C PHE A 411 -3.53 9.07 8.54
N PRO A 412 -4.68 9.06 9.26
CA PRO A 412 -5.11 10.18 10.10
C PRO A 412 -4.13 10.49 11.22
N ARG A 413 -3.45 9.47 11.80
CA ARG A 413 -2.42 9.66 12.83
C ARG A 413 -1.19 10.39 12.28
N VAL A 414 -0.77 10.10 11.06
CA VAL A 414 0.31 10.83 10.39
C VAL A 414 -0.06 12.30 10.24
N LEU A 415 -1.28 12.60 9.77
CA LEU A 415 -1.76 13.97 9.57
C LEU A 415 -2.00 14.71 10.89
N GLY A 416 -2.73 14.09 11.82
CA GLY A 416 -3.13 14.71 13.08
C GLY A 416 -2.00 14.76 14.09
N HIS A 417 -1.51 13.60 14.50
CA HIS A 417 -0.53 13.51 15.58
C HIS A 417 0.87 13.95 15.15
N TYR A 418 1.43 13.33 14.10
CA TYR A 418 2.83 13.58 13.73
C TYR A 418 3.04 14.91 13.00
N SER A 419 2.16 15.27 12.05
CA SER A 419 2.29 16.52 11.33
C SER A 419 1.76 17.71 12.14
N ARG A 420 0.46 17.72 12.49
CA ARG A 420 -0.17 18.89 13.13
C ARG A 420 0.27 19.10 14.57
N GLU A 421 0.20 18.05 15.43
CA GLU A 421 0.41 18.21 16.88
C GLU A 421 1.90 18.26 17.26
N LEU A 422 2.70 17.36 16.70
CA LEU A 422 4.13 17.27 16.97
C LEU A 422 5.00 18.15 16.06
N GLY A 423 4.46 18.60 14.91
CA GLY A 423 5.22 19.37 13.93
C GLY A 423 6.45 18.62 13.39
N LEU A 424 6.38 17.28 13.31
CA LEU A 424 7.50 16.46 12.86
C LEU A 424 7.88 16.77 11.41
N PHE A 425 6.91 17.11 10.60
CA PHE A 425 6.99 17.63 9.22
C PHE A 425 5.69 18.39 8.89
N ASP A 426 5.73 19.19 7.83
CA ASP A 426 4.56 19.91 7.35
C ASP A 426 3.52 19.00 6.70
N LEU A 427 2.34 19.55 6.42
CA LEU A 427 1.22 18.80 5.81
C LEU A 427 1.56 18.32 4.41
N GLU A 428 2.28 19.12 3.63
CA GLU A 428 2.71 18.80 2.28
C GLU A 428 3.62 17.56 2.25
N THR A 429 4.57 17.51 3.17
CA THR A 429 5.46 16.35 3.36
C THR A 429 4.67 15.12 3.81
N ALA A 430 3.73 15.28 4.75
CA ALA A 430 2.87 14.18 5.19
C ALA A 430 2.09 13.57 4.01
N VAL A 431 1.41 14.42 3.23
CA VAL A 431 0.65 13.98 2.05
C VAL A 431 1.59 13.37 1.01
N HIS A 432 2.74 13.97 0.72
CA HIS A 432 3.70 13.45 -0.25
C HIS A 432 4.16 12.02 0.10
N LYS A 433 4.49 11.75 1.36
CA LYS A 433 4.88 10.41 1.84
C LYS A 433 3.79 9.35 1.66
N MET A 434 2.53 9.76 1.71
CA MET A 434 1.36 8.89 1.59
C MET A 434 0.80 8.82 0.16
N THR A 435 1.34 9.59 -0.80
CA THR A 435 0.76 9.73 -2.14
C THR A 435 1.85 9.71 -3.23
N GLY A 436 2.33 10.86 -3.70
CA GLY A 436 3.22 10.99 -4.84
C GLY A 436 4.52 10.24 -4.70
N ARG A 437 5.13 10.25 -3.49
CA ARG A 437 6.33 9.47 -3.21
C ARG A 437 6.07 7.96 -3.33
N THR A 438 5.01 7.48 -2.70
CA THR A 438 4.64 6.06 -2.73
C THR A 438 4.32 5.62 -4.17
N ALA A 439 3.54 6.43 -4.91
CA ALA A 439 3.25 6.17 -6.32
C ALA A 439 4.51 6.07 -7.17
N ALA A 440 5.47 6.99 -6.99
CA ALA A 440 6.72 7.00 -7.75
C ALA A 440 7.58 5.76 -7.47
N ILE A 441 7.73 5.36 -6.20
CA ILE A 441 8.54 4.19 -5.80
C ILE A 441 7.92 2.89 -6.30
N PHE A 442 6.60 2.73 -6.17
CA PHE A 442 5.90 1.54 -6.68
C PHE A 442 5.69 1.57 -8.19
N GLY A 443 5.95 2.70 -8.87
CA GLY A 443 5.72 2.85 -10.31
C GLY A 443 4.25 2.80 -10.67
N ILE A 444 3.40 3.52 -9.92
CA ILE A 444 1.96 3.61 -10.16
C ILE A 444 1.69 4.86 -11.01
N PRO A 445 1.41 4.72 -12.33
CA PRO A 445 1.29 5.86 -13.22
C PRO A 445 0.02 6.67 -12.96
N ASP A 446 0.11 7.98 -13.16
CA ASP A 446 -1.01 8.93 -13.10
C ASP A 446 -1.80 8.93 -11.79
N ARG A 447 -1.22 8.48 -10.67
CA ARG A 447 -1.83 8.47 -9.34
C ARG A 447 -0.92 9.12 -8.30
N GLY A 448 -1.50 9.47 -7.15
CA GLY A 448 -0.77 10.08 -6.04
C GLY A 448 -0.43 11.56 -6.23
N VAL A 449 -0.91 12.20 -7.30
CA VAL A 449 -0.69 13.62 -7.57
C VAL A 449 -1.96 14.29 -8.12
N LEU A 450 -2.20 15.57 -7.73
CA LEU A 450 -3.23 16.40 -8.33
C LEU A 450 -2.66 17.10 -9.56
N ARG A 451 -2.92 16.54 -10.74
CA ARG A 451 -2.65 17.16 -12.02
C ARG A 451 -3.73 16.81 -13.03
N GLU A 452 -3.95 17.67 -14.01
CA GLU A 452 -4.86 17.38 -15.11
C GLU A 452 -4.44 16.10 -15.84
N GLY A 453 -5.43 15.27 -16.16
CA GLY A 453 -5.24 13.95 -16.76
C GLY A 453 -4.88 12.82 -15.77
N ALA A 454 -4.51 13.11 -14.51
CA ALA A 454 -4.33 12.07 -13.48
C ALA A 454 -5.66 11.42 -13.11
N PHE A 455 -5.61 10.19 -12.59
CA PHE A 455 -6.80 9.54 -12.06
C PHE A 455 -7.38 10.32 -10.88
N ALA A 456 -8.70 10.38 -10.82
CA ALA A 456 -9.44 11.07 -9.77
C ALA A 456 -9.56 10.17 -8.51
N ASP A 457 -8.42 9.80 -7.94
CA ASP A 457 -8.30 9.25 -6.61
C ASP A 457 -8.07 10.43 -5.68
N LEU A 458 -9.08 10.80 -4.89
CA LEU A 458 -9.09 12.05 -4.12
C LEU A 458 -9.53 11.81 -2.68
N VAL A 459 -9.05 12.65 -1.78
CA VAL A 459 -9.54 12.75 -0.41
C VAL A 459 -9.83 14.21 -0.06
N LEU A 460 -11.00 14.45 0.54
CA LEU A 460 -11.37 15.71 1.17
C LEU A 460 -11.29 15.53 2.70
N PHE A 461 -10.47 16.32 3.37
CA PHE A 461 -10.34 16.26 4.82
C PHE A 461 -10.16 17.63 5.47
N ASP A 462 -10.48 17.70 6.75
CA ASP A 462 -10.26 18.90 7.56
C ASP A 462 -8.91 18.79 8.30
N ALA A 463 -7.91 19.54 7.86
CA ALA A 463 -6.57 19.51 8.46
C ALA A 463 -6.54 19.98 9.94
N ALA A 464 -7.53 20.74 10.38
CA ALA A 464 -7.62 21.21 11.77
C ALA A 464 -8.12 20.10 12.72
N THR A 465 -8.95 19.17 12.22
CA THR A 465 -9.64 18.19 13.06
C THR A 465 -9.25 16.74 12.78
N VAL A 466 -8.59 16.47 11.64
CA VAL A 466 -8.21 15.09 11.26
C VAL A 466 -7.37 14.43 12.35
N ARG A 467 -7.82 13.24 12.79
CA ARG A 467 -7.12 12.41 13.78
C ARG A 467 -7.58 10.97 13.73
N ASP A 468 -6.73 10.08 14.22
CA ASP A 468 -7.09 8.71 14.52
C ASP A 468 -7.96 8.63 15.79
N ARG A 469 -8.92 7.70 15.79
CA ARG A 469 -9.75 7.36 16.95
C ARG A 469 -9.41 5.96 17.46
N ALA A 470 -8.79 5.15 16.59
CA ALA A 470 -8.40 3.79 16.91
C ALA A 470 -7.31 3.78 17.99
N SER A 471 -7.52 3.00 19.04
CA SER A 471 -6.57 2.81 20.15
C SER A 471 -6.31 1.31 20.36
N PHE A 472 -5.32 0.97 21.17
CA PHE A 472 -5.06 -0.44 21.50
C PHE A 472 -6.23 -1.08 22.28
N ALA A 473 -7.02 -0.31 23.01
CA ALA A 473 -8.22 -0.79 23.71
C ALA A 473 -9.43 -0.91 22.78
N GLU A 474 -9.59 0.07 21.87
CA GLU A 474 -10.71 0.13 20.91
C GLU A 474 -10.15 0.31 19.49
N PRO A 475 -9.64 -0.75 18.86
CA PRO A 475 -8.88 -0.64 17.62
C PRO A 475 -9.73 -0.40 16.36
N ARG A 476 -11.05 -0.63 16.42
CA ARG A 476 -11.97 -0.52 15.27
C ARG A 476 -12.78 0.77 15.34
N GLN A 477 -12.11 1.91 15.26
CA GLN A 477 -12.73 3.23 15.28
C GLN A 477 -12.45 3.97 13.97
N VAL A 478 -13.52 4.47 13.33
CA VAL A 478 -13.41 5.31 12.14
C VAL A 478 -12.70 6.62 12.50
N ALA A 479 -11.83 7.08 11.64
CA ALA A 479 -11.10 8.34 11.78
C ALA A 479 -12.05 9.55 11.82
N GLU A 480 -11.63 10.61 12.50
CA GLU A 480 -12.30 11.91 12.48
C GLU A 480 -11.64 12.83 11.45
N GLY A 481 -12.43 13.70 10.81
CA GLY A 481 -11.93 14.73 9.91
C GLY A 481 -11.67 14.28 8.47
N ILE A 482 -11.84 13.01 8.11
CA ILE A 482 -11.94 12.56 6.71
C ILE A 482 -13.40 12.71 6.28
N LEU A 483 -13.66 13.59 5.32
CA LEU A 483 -15.02 13.97 4.94
C LEU A 483 -15.55 13.13 3.79
N GLU A 484 -14.75 12.93 2.75
CA GLU A 484 -15.11 12.12 1.60
C GLU A 484 -13.86 11.57 0.90
N THR A 485 -13.99 10.36 0.35
CA THR A 485 -12.93 9.68 -0.42
C THR A 485 -13.50 9.22 -1.76
N TRP A 486 -12.79 9.52 -2.85
CA TRP A 486 -13.13 9.10 -4.21
C TRP A 486 -12.03 8.21 -4.77
N VAL A 487 -12.45 7.14 -5.44
CA VAL A 487 -11.57 6.22 -6.19
C VAL A 487 -12.03 6.21 -7.64
N ASN A 488 -11.11 6.49 -8.56
CA ASN A 488 -11.42 6.58 -10.00
C ASN A 488 -12.65 7.48 -10.29
N GLY A 489 -12.78 8.58 -9.56
CA GLY A 489 -13.88 9.54 -9.69
C GLY A 489 -15.19 9.16 -8.98
N GLN A 490 -15.26 7.97 -8.37
CA GLN A 490 -16.45 7.48 -7.67
C GLN A 490 -16.31 7.67 -6.16
N SER A 491 -17.35 8.21 -5.51
CA SER A 491 -17.39 8.34 -4.05
C SER A 491 -17.52 6.96 -3.39
N VAL A 492 -16.51 6.58 -2.59
CA VAL A 492 -16.45 5.28 -1.91
C VAL A 492 -16.65 5.38 -0.39
N TYR A 493 -16.51 6.57 0.16
CA TYR A 493 -16.73 6.87 1.57
C TYR A 493 -17.19 8.31 1.76
N THR A 494 -18.17 8.52 2.64
CA THR A 494 -18.50 9.84 3.19
C THR A 494 -18.60 9.76 4.71
N GLN A 495 -18.23 10.83 5.41
CA GLN A 495 -18.28 10.87 6.87
C GLN A 495 -19.71 10.62 7.42
N SER A 496 -20.74 11.09 6.71
CA SER A 496 -22.14 10.93 7.12
C SER A 496 -22.78 9.62 6.70
N GLY A 497 -22.35 9.05 5.56
CA GLY A 497 -22.95 7.86 4.95
C GLY A 497 -22.15 6.57 5.14
N GLY A 498 -20.91 6.67 5.63
CA GLY A 498 -20.01 5.51 5.75
C GLY A 498 -19.46 5.03 4.41
N ALA A 499 -19.15 3.73 4.33
CA ALA A 499 -18.68 3.09 3.09
C ALA A 499 -19.82 2.98 2.07
N SER A 500 -19.47 3.21 0.80
CA SER A 500 -20.32 2.91 -0.34
C SER A 500 -20.15 1.45 -0.77
N GLU A 501 -21.19 0.87 -1.36
CA GLU A 501 -21.12 -0.42 -2.06
C GLU A 501 -20.57 -0.29 -3.49
N THR A 502 -20.04 0.87 -3.87
CA THR A 502 -19.53 1.14 -5.22
C THR A 502 -18.22 0.39 -5.47
N PRO A 503 -18.16 -0.51 -6.46
CA PRO A 503 -16.97 -1.27 -6.81
C PRO A 503 -16.03 -0.41 -7.69
N ALA A 504 -15.40 0.60 -7.11
CA ALA A 504 -14.64 1.61 -7.84
C ALA A 504 -13.17 1.23 -8.10
N GLY A 505 -12.63 0.27 -7.35
CA GLY A 505 -11.22 -0.11 -7.40
C GLY A 505 -10.82 -0.86 -8.67
N ARG A 506 -9.53 -0.83 -8.98
CA ARG A 506 -8.92 -1.53 -10.13
C ARG A 506 -7.66 -2.28 -9.69
N LEU A 507 -7.37 -3.40 -10.34
CA LEU A 507 -6.03 -3.98 -10.28
C LEU A 507 -5.09 -3.07 -11.06
N LEU A 508 -4.03 -2.62 -10.40
CA LEU A 508 -3.01 -1.75 -10.99
C LEU A 508 -1.84 -2.57 -11.50
N HIS A 509 -1.18 -2.04 -12.50
CA HIS A 509 0.08 -2.57 -13.02
C HIS A 509 1.20 -1.57 -12.75
N ARG A 510 2.38 -2.10 -12.44
CA ARG A 510 3.57 -1.28 -12.27
C ARG A 510 4.14 -0.87 -13.62
N GLU A 511 4.45 0.40 -13.76
CA GLU A 511 5.31 0.91 -14.82
C GLU A 511 6.69 1.22 -14.22
N ALA A 512 7.69 0.46 -14.64
CA ALA A 512 9.05 0.73 -14.19
C ALA A 512 9.52 2.07 -14.78
N PRO A 513 10.16 2.96 -13.98
CA PRO A 513 10.71 4.19 -14.51
C PRO A 513 11.67 3.86 -15.67
N GLU A 514 11.62 4.66 -16.73
CA GLU A 514 12.63 4.59 -17.77
C GLU A 514 14.00 4.83 -17.12
N THR A 515 14.96 3.95 -17.37
CA THR A 515 16.33 4.14 -16.89
C THR A 515 16.90 5.41 -17.52
N VAL A 516 17.10 6.43 -16.69
CA VAL A 516 17.85 7.64 -17.07
C VAL A 516 19.32 7.27 -17.21
#